data_0f3e6e0050f40a175230b07bc877c1ea
#
_entry.id   0f3e6e0050f40a175230b07bc877c1ea
#
_cell.length_a   1.000
_cell.length_b   1.000
_cell.length_c   1.000
_cell.angle_alpha   90.00
_cell.angle_beta   90.00
_cell.angle_gamma   90.00
#
_symmetry.space_group_name_H-M   'P 1'
#
loop_
_entity.id
_entity.type
_entity.pdbx_description
1 polymer ?
#
loop_
_entity_poly.entity_id
_entity_poly.type
_entity_poly.pdbx_seq_one_letter_code
_entity_poly.pdbx_strand_id
1 'polypeptide(L)'
;MAKFTPANLPAEFLDTMRDIMPSSLSMEDFIAACQRPLRRSIRVNTLKISVDAFLQLVQPYGWRLEPIPWCQEGFWLLNAEEENTRLGNTLEHLSGLFYIQEASSMLPVSALFHRNDALETVLDVAAAPGSKTTQIAARLNNEGAIVANEYSASRVKVLHANISRCGVSNTAITHFDGRVFGAALPEYFDAILLDAPCSGEGVVRKDPAAMSHWSQESITDIADTQRDLILSAFHALKPGGVMIYSTCTLNRHENQQVCHWLQAQFPDACEFESLHDLFADAERATTEEGFLHVFPQIYDSEGFFVARLRKTASVPPLPRPSYKVGKFPFSPVAPKEAALLAQAAGKQGIHWDEALLQLWQRDSEIWLFPAALTSAFGNIKFSRIGIKLAERFPKGFRWQHEAIVALADPNADNAYTLTDRIACEWFQGKDSYPEPLPAAGELILTYQNTPVGLAKRISSRIKNSLPRDLVRDGAASAQPLSKE
;
A
#
# COMPACT_ATOMS: atom_id res chain seq x y z
N MET A 1 -16.24 -11.97 19.42
CA MET A 1 -15.90 -10.57 19.07
C MET A 1 -15.53 -9.82 20.33
N ALA A 2 -14.41 -9.07 20.34
CA ALA A 2 -14.21 -8.09 21.39
C ALA A 2 -15.32 -7.03 21.26
N LYS A 3 -16.03 -6.73 22.37
CA LYS A 3 -17.00 -5.64 22.37
C LYS A 3 -16.27 -4.34 22.08
N PHE A 4 -16.84 -3.50 21.24
CA PHE A 4 -16.35 -2.13 21.05
C PHE A 4 -16.32 -1.42 22.41
N THR A 5 -15.17 -0.84 22.73
CA THR A 5 -15.01 -0.02 23.95
C THR A 5 -14.74 1.41 23.48
N PRO A 6 -15.62 2.37 23.79
CA PRO A 6 -15.38 3.77 23.46
C PRO A 6 -14.09 4.28 24.08
N ALA A 7 -13.35 5.12 23.35
CA ALA A 7 -12.17 5.78 23.89
C ALA A 7 -12.55 6.78 24.99
N ASN A 8 -11.68 6.88 26.00
CA ASN A 8 -11.76 7.98 26.96
C ASN A 8 -11.08 9.21 26.32
N LEU A 9 -11.86 10.26 26.08
CA LEU A 9 -11.37 11.50 25.49
C LEU A 9 -10.96 12.49 26.59
N PRO A 10 -9.65 12.88 26.68
CA PRO A 10 -9.19 13.84 27.68
C PRO A 10 -9.89 15.19 27.53
N ALA A 11 -10.13 15.90 28.65
CA ALA A 11 -10.79 17.20 28.62
C ALA A 11 -10.00 18.23 27.82
N GLU A 12 -8.66 18.26 27.97
CA GLU A 12 -7.78 19.16 27.20
C GLU A 12 -7.84 18.88 25.69
N PHE A 13 -7.98 17.63 25.29
CA PHE A 13 -8.19 17.26 23.89
C PHE A 13 -9.52 17.82 23.38
N LEU A 14 -10.60 17.67 24.14
CA LEU A 14 -11.93 18.19 23.76
C LEU A 14 -11.93 19.72 23.68
N ASP A 15 -11.19 20.41 24.56
CA ASP A 15 -11.03 21.86 24.49
C ASP A 15 -10.26 22.26 23.22
N THR A 16 -9.18 21.56 22.90
CA THR A 16 -8.44 21.79 21.64
C THR A 16 -9.35 21.58 20.41
N MET A 17 -10.16 20.52 20.40
CA MET A 17 -11.09 20.25 19.28
C MET A 17 -12.15 21.36 19.17
N ARG A 18 -12.65 21.87 20.28
CA ARG A 18 -13.62 22.99 20.29
C ARG A 18 -13.06 24.25 19.66
N ASP A 19 -11.77 24.52 19.88
CA ASP A 19 -11.10 25.73 19.38
C ASP A 19 -10.77 25.65 17.88
N ILE A 20 -10.55 24.43 17.34
CA ILE A 20 -10.12 24.27 15.94
C ILE A 20 -11.22 23.80 14.99
N MET A 21 -12.30 23.26 15.52
CA MET A 21 -13.38 22.72 14.70
C MET A 21 -14.18 23.84 14.04
N PRO A 22 -14.51 23.74 12.75
CA PRO A 22 -15.36 24.71 12.06
C PRO A 22 -16.69 24.92 12.78
N SER A 23 -17.19 26.17 12.81
CA SER A 23 -18.45 26.54 13.46
C SER A 23 -19.68 25.83 12.87
N SER A 24 -19.57 25.28 11.67
CA SER A 24 -20.60 24.46 11.03
C SER A 24 -20.74 23.06 11.62
N LEU A 25 -19.78 22.63 12.45
CA LEU A 25 -19.76 21.31 13.08
C LEU A 25 -20.04 21.42 14.57
N SER A 26 -20.72 20.40 15.13
CA SER A 26 -21.09 20.34 16.53
C SER A 26 -20.14 19.43 17.33
N MET A 27 -19.76 19.88 18.54
CA MET A 27 -18.98 19.05 19.48
C MET A 27 -19.73 17.82 19.94
N GLU A 28 -21.05 17.92 20.04
CA GLU A 28 -21.91 16.78 20.40
C GLU A 28 -21.83 15.67 19.35
N ASP A 29 -21.92 16.03 18.05
CA ASP A 29 -21.79 15.11 16.95
C ASP A 29 -20.37 14.52 16.85
N PHE A 30 -19.34 15.33 17.13
CA PHE A 30 -17.95 14.88 17.19
C PHE A 30 -17.76 13.79 18.25
N ILE A 31 -18.20 14.04 19.48
CA ILE A 31 -18.11 13.09 20.59
C ILE A 31 -18.92 11.83 20.27
N ALA A 32 -20.14 11.98 19.77
CA ALA A 32 -20.97 10.85 19.36
C ALA A 32 -20.32 10.00 18.26
N ALA A 33 -19.67 10.64 17.28
CA ALA A 33 -18.93 9.93 16.24
C ALA A 33 -17.74 9.17 16.81
N CYS A 34 -16.95 9.77 17.70
CA CYS A 34 -15.80 9.11 18.35
C CYS A 34 -16.20 7.91 19.21
N GLN A 35 -17.44 7.87 19.70
CA GLN A 35 -17.97 6.80 20.56
C GLN A 35 -18.67 5.67 19.79
N ARG A 36 -18.77 5.75 18.46
CA ARG A 36 -19.34 4.70 17.61
C ARG A 36 -18.27 3.79 17.04
N PRO A 37 -18.57 2.48 16.79
CA PRO A 37 -17.69 1.61 16.04
C PRO A 37 -17.36 2.18 14.66
N LEU A 38 -16.12 1.99 14.22
CA LEU A 38 -15.70 2.39 12.88
C LEU A 38 -16.29 1.41 11.85
N ARG A 39 -16.84 1.93 10.76
CA ARG A 39 -17.29 1.10 9.63
C ARG A 39 -16.09 0.39 9.00
N ARG A 40 -16.23 -0.91 8.74
CA ARG A 40 -15.21 -1.64 7.99
C ARG A 40 -15.21 -1.21 6.54
N SER A 41 -14.03 -1.13 5.95
CA SER A 41 -13.86 -0.79 4.53
C SER A 41 -12.79 -1.63 3.86
N ILE A 42 -12.96 -1.79 2.56
CA ILE A 42 -12.07 -2.53 1.68
C ILE A 42 -11.74 -1.69 0.45
N ARG A 43 -10.61 -1.98 -0.16
CA ARG A 43 -10.23 -1.45 -1.47
C ARG A 43 -9.97 -2.62 -2.42
N VAL A 44 -10.69 -2.66 -3.54
CA VAL A 44 -10.48 -3.63 -4.61
C VAL A 44 -9.08 -3.43 -5.20
N ASN A 45 -8.34 -4.51 -5.38
CA ASN A 45 -7.02 -4.47 -6.01
C ASN A 45 -7.15 -4.58 -7.53
N THR A 46 -7.16 -3.46 -8.22
CA THR A 46 -7.34 -3.38 -9.67
C THR A 46 -6.17 -3.92 -10.49
N LEU A 47 -5.05 -4.27 -9.86
CA LEU A 47 -3.99 -5.06 -10.50
C LEU A 47 -4.42 -6.51 -10.79
N LYS A 48 -5.44 -7.02 -10.09
CA LYS A 48 -5.84 -8.43 -10.15
C LYS A 48 -7.27 -8.64 -10.61
N ILE A 49 -8.18 -7.72 -10.31
CA ILE A 49 -9.60 -7.83 -10.63
C ILE A 49 -10.20 -6.45 -10.86
N SER A 50 -11.07 -6.30 -11.85
CA SER A 50 -11.82 -5.06 -12.02
C SER A 50 -12.86 -4.89 -10.90
N VAL A 51 -13.25 -3.64 -10.62
CA VAL A 51 -14.29 -3.35 -9.62
C VAL A 51 -15.59 -4.09 -9.93
N ASP A 52 -16.04 -4.03 -11.18
CA ASP A 52 -17.28 -4.70 -11.60
C ASP A 52 -17.22 -6.22 -11.41
N ALA A 53 -16.11 -6.85 -11.80
CA ALA A 53 -15.92 -8.28 -11.60
C ALA A 53 -15.85 -8.66 -10.10
N PHE A 54 -15.24 -7.82 -9.26
CA PHE A 54 -15.23 -8.02 -7.84
C PHE A 54 -16.63 -7.92 -7.21
N LEU A 55 -17.42 -6.93 -7.61
CA LEU A 55 -18.80 -6.78 -7.11
C LEU A 55 -19.66 -7.97 -7.52
N GLN A 56 -19.51 -8.49 -8.74
CA GLN A 56 -20.19 -9.72 -9.18
C GLN A 56 -19.73 -10.94 -8.36
N LEU A 57 -18.42 -11.05 -8.10
CA LEU A 57 -17.84 -12.15 -7.32
C LEU A 57 -18.44 -12.23 -5.91
N VAL A 58 -18.57 -11.09 -5.21
CA VAL A 58 -19.01 -11.07 -3.81
C VAL A 58 -20.52 -10.95 -3.62
N GLN A 59 -21.28 -10.75 -4.70
CA GLN A 59 -22.74 -10.67 -4.63
C GLN A 59 -23.39 -11.90 -3.97
N PRO A 60 -23.01 -13.16 -4.32
CA PRO A 60 -23.54 -14.35 -3.67
C PRO A 60 -23.18 -14.48 -2.19
N TYR A 61 -22.18 -13.72 -1.71
CA TYR A 61 -21.76 -13.74 -0.31
C TYR A 61 -22.66 -12.89 0.60
N GLY A 62 -23.60 -12.17 0.02
CA GLY A 62 -24.50 -11.28 0.76
C GLY A 62 -23.83 -10.00 1.26
N TRP A 63 -22.63 -9.66 0.77
CA TRP A 63 -21.95 -8.43 1.19
C TRP A 63 -22.70 -7.19 0.72
N ARG A 64 -23.01 -6.30 1.65
CA ARG A 64 -23.61 -4.99 1.37
C ARG A 64 -22.51 -3.95 1.28
N LEU A 65 -22.11 -3.58 0.07
CA LEU A 65 -21.03 -2.67 -0.22
C LEU A 65 -21.58 -1.29 -0.60
N GLU A 66 -21.11 -0.25 0.09
CA GLU A 66 -21.41 1.16 -0.18
C GLU A 66 -20.15 1.85 -0.71
N PRO A 67 -20.19 2.52 -1.89
CA PRO A 67 -19.03 3.19 -2.45
C PRO A 67 -18.47 4.29 -1.55
N ILE A 68 -17.13 4.39 -1.49
CA ILE A 68 -16.44 5.48 -0.82
C ILE A 68 -16.27 6.64 -1.83
N PRO A 69 -16.78 7.86 -1.55
CA PRO A 69 -16.84 8.94 -2.53
C PRO A 69 -15.50 9.36 -3.13
N TRP A 70 -14.41 9.23 -2.38
CA TRP A 70 -13.06 9.64 -2.79
C TRP A 70 -12.19 8.52 -3.36
N CYS A 71 -12.71 7.30 -3.46
CA CYS A 71 -11.94 6.17 -3.98
C CYS A 71 -12.86 5.22 -4.75
N GLN A 72 -12.76 5.21 -6.07
CA GLN A 72 -13.62 4.39 -6.94
C GLN A 72 -13.50 2.89 -6.67
N GLU A 73 -12.35 2.44 -6.16
CA GLU A 73 -12.07 1.05 -5.79
C GLU A 73 -12.44 0.76 -4.33
N GLY A 74 -12.84 1.79 -3.56
CA GLY A 74 -13.11 1.71 -2.13
C GLY A 74 -14.58 1.50 -1.80
N PHE A 75 -14.84 0.64 -0.80
CA PHE A 75 -16.21 0.34 -0.34
C PHE A 75 -16.25 0.17 1.17
N TRP A 76 -17.30 0.70 1.81
CA TRP A 76 -17.70 0.29 3.15
C TRP A 76 -18.46 -1.03 3.08
N LEU A 77 -18.17 -1.94 4.00
CA LEU A 77 -18.90 -3.19 4.19
C LEU A 77 -19.86 -3.02 5.36
N LEU A 78 -21.16 -2.80 5.05
CA LEU A 78 -22.18 -2.40 6.03
C LEU A 78 -22.62 -3.52 6.96
N ASN A 79 -22.53 -4.78 6.52
CA ASN A 79 -22.99 -5.94 7.30
C ASN A 79 -21.83 -6.83 7.80
N ALA A 80 -20.61 -6.28 7.93
CA ALA A 80 -19.45 -7.03 8.38
C ALA A 80 -19.58 -7.61 9.81
N GLU A 81 -20.40 -7.03 10.65
CA GLU A 81 -20.64 -7.49 12.02
C GLU A 81 -21.64 -8.64 12.08
N GLU A 82 -22.64 -8.63 11.19
CA GLU A 82 -23.70 -9.64 11.14
C GLU A 82 -23.16 -11.01 10.71
N GLU A 83 -22.16 -11.03 9.83
CA GLU A 83 -21.65 -12.26 9.21
C GLU A 83 -20.48 -12.89 9.96
N ASN A 84 -19.96 -12.28 11.03
CA ASN A 84 -18.78 -12.75 11.79
C ASN A 84 -17.56 -13.07 10.89
N THR A 85 -17.49 -12.45 9.71
CA THR A 85 -16.53 -12.75 8.66
C THR A 85 -15.16 -12.20 9.05
N ARG A 86 -14.18 -13.07 9.18
CA ARG A 86 -12.78 -12.69 9.34
C ARG A 86 -12.18 -12.34 7.97
N LEU A 87 -12.44 -11.13 7.47
CA LEU A 87 -12.02 -10.68 6.13
C LEU A 87 -10.56 -11.05 5.77
N GLY A 88 -9.64 -10.92 6.73
CA GLY A 88 -8.22 -11.24 6.52
C GLY A 88 -7.91 -12.71 6.26
N ASN A 89 -8.85 -13.62 6.51
CA ASN A 89 -8.72 -15.06 6.28
C ASN A 89 -9.50 -15.54 5.04
N THR A 90 -10.23 -14.65 4.37
CA THR A 90 -10.97 -15.03 3.15
C THR A 90 -10.01 -15.35 2.02
N LEU A 91 -10.38 -16.29 1.17
CA LEU A 91 -9.59 -16.68 0.00
C LEU A 91 -9.34 -15.49 -0.92
N GLU A 92 -10.32 -14.61 -1.07
CA GLU A 92 -10.24 -13.38 -1.86
C GLU A 92 -9.19 -12.42 -1.32
N HIS A 93 -9.11 -12.25 -0.01
CA HIS A 93 -8.08 -11.44 0.64
C HIS A 93 -6.69 -12.09 0.50
N LEU A 94 -6.59 -13.39 0.76
CA LEU A 94 -5.33 -14.15 0.68
C LEU A 94 -4.79 -14.20 -0.75
N SER A 95 -5.67 -14.22 -1.75
CA SER A 95 -5.33 -14.12 -3.18
C SER A 95 -4.98 -12.69 -3.62
N GLY A 96 -5.14 -11.70 -2.74
CA GLY A 96 -4.81 -10.30 -3.02
C GLY A 96 -5.83 -9.56 -3.86
N LEU A 97 -7.08 -10.02 -3.96
CA LEU A 97 -8.14 -9.37 -4.74
C LEU A 97 -8.61 -8.06 -4.11
N PHE A 98 -8.43 -7.90 -2.82
CA PHE A 98 -8.71 -6.65 -2.12
C PHE A 98 -7.76 -6.42 -0.94
N TYR A 99 -7.69 -5.18 -0.49
CA TYR A 99 -6.97 -4.74 0.70
C TYR A 99 -7.97 -4.26 1.76
N ILE A 100 -7.79 -4.66 3.02
CA ILE A 100 -8.57 -4.13 4.15
C ILE A 100 -7.94 -2.78 4.53
N GLN A 101 -8.60 -1.69 4.16
CA GLN A 101 -8.08 -0.33 4.35
C GLN A 101 -9.19 0.57 4.89
N GLU A 102 -8.87 1.37 5.88
CA GLU A 102 -9.79 2.38 6.40
C GLU A 102 -10.06 3.46 5.33
N ALA A 103 -11.30 3.94 5.26
CA ALA A 103 -11.76 4.80 4.18
C ALA A 103 -10.97 6.11 4.08
N SER A 104 -10.74 6.83 5.18
CA SER A 104 -9.98 8.09 5.15
C SER A 104 -8.52 7.89 4.75
N SER A 105 -7.94 6.72 5.05
CA SER A 105 -6.59 6.34 4.63
C SER A 105 -6.42 6.19 3.10
N MET A 106 -7.52 6.14 2.35
CA MET A 106 -7.51 6.14 0.88
C MET A 106 -7.38 7.56 0.29
N LEU A 107 -7.72 8.60 1.05
CA LEU A 107 -7.69 10.01 0.60
C LEU A 107 -6.33 10.48 0.08
N PRO A 108 -5.19 10.19 0.75
CA PRO A 108 -3.89 10.69 0.29
C PRO A 108 -3.53 10.27 -1.13
N VAL A 109 -3.78 9.02 -1.49
CA VAL A 109 -3.50 8.52 -2.84
C VAL A 109 -4.48 9.11 -3.85
N SER A 110 -5.76 9.25 -3.50
CA SER A 110 -6.75 9.94 -4.35
C SER A 110 -6.32 11.39 -4.62
N ALA A 111 -5.84 12.11 -3.60
CA ALA A 111 -5.30 13.45 -3.74
C ALA A 111 -4.02 13.50 -4.60
N LEU A 112 -3.15 12.47 -4.51
CA LEU A 112 -1.93 12.37 -5.31
C LEU A 112 -2.25 12.35 -6.81
N PHE A 113 -3.28 11.61 -7.22
CA PHE A 113 -3.69 11.44 -8.62
C PHE A 113 -4.76 12.43 -9.08
N HIS A 114 -5.11 13.43 -8.26
CA HIS A 114 -6.25 14.33 -8.53
C HIS A 114 -6.11 15.14 -9.83
N ARG A 115 -4.91 15.60 -10.18
CA ARG A 115 -4.66 16.48 -11.34
C ARG A 115 -4.10 15.75 -12.56
N ASN A 116 -4.14 14.41 -12.58
CA ASN A 116 -3.64 13.57 -13.67
C ASN A 116 -2.17 13.86 -14.05
N ASP A 117 -1.33 14.15 -13.05
CA ASP A 117 0.11 14.33 -13.26
C ASP A 117 0.75 13.04 -13.78
N ALA A 118 1.71 13.17 -14.69
CA ALA A 118 2.51 12.03 -15.15
C ALA A 118 3.50 11.64 -14.06
N LEU A 119 3.34 10.48 -13.45
CA LEU A 119 4.14 10.00 -12.34
C LEU A 119 4.95 8.77 -12.75
N GLU A 120 6.27 8.93 -12.93
CA GLU A 120 7.18 7.83 -13.22
C GLU A 120 7.86 7.32 -11.95
N THR A 121 8.26 8.21 -11.05
CA THR A 121 8.93 7.87 -9.80
C THR A 121 8.19 8.44 -8.62
N VAL A 122 7.81 7.58 -7.69
CA VAL A 122 7.05 7.94 -6.49
C VAL A 122 7.80 7.48 -5.23
N LEU A 123 7.85 8.33 -4.21
CA LEU A 123 8.34 7.98 -2.88
C LEU A 123 7.16 7.90 -1.89
N ASP A 124 7.02 6.77 -1.21
CA ASP A 124 6.18 6.60 -0.03
C ASP A 124 7.09 6.58 1.20
N VAL A 125 7.12 7.67 1.94
CA VAL A 125 8.14 7.92 2.99
C VAL A 125 7.96 7.05 4.23
N ALA A 126 6.72 6.67 4.56
CA ALA A 126 6.36 5.86 5.73
C ALA A 126 5.33 4.80 5.33
N ALA A 127 5.80 3.81 4.57
CA ALA A 127 4.97 2.98 3.72
C ALA A 127 4.20 1.85 4.43
N ALA A 128 4.73 1.30 5.53
CA ALA A 128 4.08 0.16 6.18
C ALA A 128 2.73 0.54 6.83
N PRO A 129 1.75 -0.34 6.73
CA PRO A 129 1.81 -1.75 6.30
C PRO A 129 1.73 -1.98 4.78
N GLY A 130 1.64 -0.94 3.94
CA GLY A 130 1.60 -1.05 2.48
C GLY A 130 0.25 -0.73 1.83
N SER A 131 -0.71 -0.23 2.58
CA SER A 131 -2.04 0.12 2.06
C SER A 131 -1.96 1.21 0.99
N LYS A 132 -1.24 2.30 1.26
CA LYS A 132 -1.06 3.40 0.31
C LYS A 132 -0.09 3.04 -0.81
N THR A 133 1.01 2.34 -0.50
CA THR A 133 1.96 1.83 -1.53
C THR A 133 1.25 0.97 -2.57
N THR A 134 0.44 0.00 -2.13
CA THR A 134 -0.30 -0.89 -3.04
C THR A 134 -1.43 -0.16 -3.78
N GLN A 135 -2.01 0.87 -3.20
CA GLN A 135 -2.97 1.75 -3.86
C GLN A 135 -2.28 2.57 -4.98
N ILE A 136 -1.10 3.12 -4.73
CA ILE A 136 -0.29 3.82 -5.73
C ILE A 136 0.07 2.87 -6.88
N ALA A 137 0.56 1.67 -6.57
CA ALA A 137 0.92 0.67 -7.57
C ALA A 137 -0.27 0.29 -8.47
N ALA A 138 -1.45 0.14 -7.90
CA ALA A 138 -2.68 -0.14 -8.65
C ALA A 138 -3.06 1.04 -9.57
N ARG A 139 -2.96 2.27 -9.09
CA ARG A 139 -3.22 3.48 -9.89
C ARG A 139 -2.20 3.67 -11.02
N LEU A 140 -0.97 3.26 -10.83
CA LEU A 140 0.08 3.23 -11.84
C LEU A 140 0.02 1.99 -12.74
N ASN A 141 -0.86 1.04 -12.48
CA ASN A 141 -0.92 -0.25 -13.19
C ASN A 141 0.45 -0.97 -13.24
N ASN A 142 1.21 -0.93 -12.15
CA ASN A 142 2.59 -1.42 -12.05
C ASN A 142 3.59 -0.74 -13.02
N GLU A 143 3.25 0.38 -13.63
CA GLU A 143 4.17 1.20 -14.43
C GLU A 143 5.00 2.11 -13.53
N GLY A 144 6.09 2.66 -14.09
CA GLY A 144 7.01 3.50 -13.33
C GLY A 144 7.68 2.76 -12.17
N ALA A 145 7.92 3.47 -11.06
CA ALA A 145 8.54 2.89 -9.89
C ALA A 145 8.14 3.58 -8.58
N ILE A 146 8.01 2.80 -7.52
CA ILE A 146 7.74 3.29 -6.18
C ILE A 146 8.91 2.92 -5.27
N VAL A 147 9.48 3.88 -4.57
CA VAL A 147 10.35 3.65 -3.41
C VAL A 147 9.48 3.69 -2.17
N ALA A 148 9.32 2.54 -1.51
CA ALA A 148 8.56 2.39 -0.29
C ALA A 148 9.51 2.29 0.90
N ASN A 149 9.54 3.33 1.72
CA ASN A 149 10.43 3.40 2.88
C ASN A 149 9.67 3.07 4.17
N GLU A 150 10.35 2.41 5.10
CA GLU A 150 9.84 2.18 6.43
C GLU A 150 10.98 2.22 7.46
N TYR A 151 10.75 2.97 8.53
CA TYR A 151 11.72 3.14 9.62
C TYR A 151 11.85 1.90 10.52
N SER A 152 10.75 1.15 10.72
CA SER A 152 10.71 -0.02 11.61
C SER A 152 11.04 -1.31 10.87
N ALA A 153 12.09 -2.01 11.28
CA ALA A 153 12.51 -3.30 10.69
C ALA A 153 11.42 -4.38 10.74
N SER A 154 10.63 -4.43 11.80
CA SER A 154 9.50 -5.38 11.92
C SER A 154 8.38 -5.06 10.93
N ARG A 155 8.10 -3.77 10.70
CA ARG A 155 7.07 -3.30 9.77
C ARG A 155 7.49 -3.45 8.30
N VAL A 156 8.79 -3.42 7.99
CA VAL A 156 9.31 -3.72 6.63
C VAL A 156 8.86 -5.11 6.16
N LYS A 157 8.84 -6.12 7.04
CA LYS A 157 8.37 -7.47 6.69
C LYS A 157 6.89 -7.49 6.32
N VAL A 158 6.08 -6.75 7.07
CA VAL A 158 4.63 -6.62 6.80
C VAL A 158 4.39 -5.90 5.47
N LEU A 159 5.14 -4.83 5.21
CA LEU A 159 5.11 -4.10 3.94
C LEU A 159 5.41 -5.03 2.76
N HIS A 160 6.51 -5.80 2.84
CA HIS A 160 6.87 -6.74 1.79
C HIS A 160 5.82 -7.82 1.57
N ALA A 161 5.25 -8.38 2.63
CA ALA A 161 4.19 -9.39 2.53
C ALA A 161 2.95 -8.86 1.79
N ASN A 162 2.53 -7.62 2.08
CA ASN A 162 1.39 -7.00 1.42
C ASN A 162 1.67 -6.63 -0.04
N ILE A 163 2.87 -6.12 -0.34
CA ILE A 163 3.32 -5.86 -1.72
C ILE A 163 3.27 -7.16 -2.54
N SER A 164 3.83 -8.24 -2.02
CA SER A 164 3.86 -9.55 -2.70
C SER A 164 2.46 -10.12 -2.89
N ARG A 165 1.62 -10.09 -1.85
CA ARG A 165 0.24 -10.59 -1.91
C ARG A 165 -0.59 -9.84 -2.95
N CYS A 166 -0.42 -8.54 -3.06
CA CYS A 166 -1.15 -7.71 -4.02
C CYS A 166 -0.61 -7.79 -5.46
N GLY A 167 0.49 -8.51 -5.72
CA GLY A 167 1.07 -8.62 -7.06
C GLY A 167 1.73 -7.34 -7.56
N VAL A 168 2.30 -6.54 -6.66
CA VAL A 168 3.00 -5.31 -7.01
C VAL A 168 4.40 -5.64 -7.53
N SER A 169 4.73 -5.17 -8.73
CA SER A 169 6.01 -5.46 -9.40
C SER A 169 6.97 -4.26 -9.50
N ASN A 170 6.47 -3.04 -9.33
CA ASN A 170 7.20 -1.80 -9.58
C ASN A 170 7.77 -1.15 -8.31
N THR A 171 7.93 -1.87 -7.20
CA THR A 171 8.29 -1.28 -5.91
C THR A 171 9.67 -1.72 -5.45
N ALA A 172 10.46 -0.78 -4.94
CA ALA A 172 11.68 -1.02 -4.19
C ALA A 172 11.49 -0.61 -2.72
N ILE A 173 12.01 -1.40 -1.80
CA ILE A 173 11.88 -1.17 -0.36
C ILE A 173 13.19 -0.64 0.20
N THR A 174 13.11 0.42 1.00
CA THR A 174 14.21 0.97 1.79
C THR A 174 13.87 0.90 3.28
N HIS A 175 14.91 0.88 4.12
CA HIS A 175 14.77 0.86 5.57
C HIS A 175 15.63 1.98 6.17
N PHE A 176 15.07 3.18 6.19
CA PHE A 176 15.73 4.38 6.68
C PHE A 176 14.78 5.27 7.49
N ASP A 177 15.39 6.15 8.26
CA ASP A 177 14.72 7.38 8.67
C ASP A 177 14.37 8.21 7.43
N GLY A 178 13.11 8.60 7.29
CA GLY A 178 12.63 9.34 6.12
C GLY A 178 13.34 10.67 5.84
N ARG A 179 14.05 11.19 6.85
CA ARG A 179 14.87 12.42 6.71
C ARG A 179 16.08 12.28 5.80
N VAL A 180 16.40 11.06 5.34
CA VAL A 180 17.56 10.80 4.47
C VAL A 180 17.34 11.20 3.01
N PHE A 181 16.12 11.19 2.51
CA PHE A 181 15.84 11.22 1.07
C PHE A 181 16.23 12.52 0.39
N GLY A 182 16.01 13.67 1.03
CA GLY A 182 16.34 14.97 0.45
C GLY A 182 17.82 15.16 0.16
N ALA A 183 18.68 14.55 0.98
CA ALA A 183 20.13 14.60 0.79
C ALA A 183 20.65 13.47 -0.11
N ALA A 184 20.04 12.28 -0.07
CA ALA A 184 20.47 11.10 -0.83
C ALA A 184 19.99 11.12 -2.29
N LEU A 185 18.78 11.59 -2.52
CA LEU A 185 18.08 11.63 -3.82
C LEU A 185 17.45 13.00 -4.06
N PRO A 186 18.25 14.09 -4.13
CA PRO A 186 17.71 15.43 -4.32
C PRO A 186 17.01 15.53 -5.69
N GLU A 187 15.82 16.14 -5.71
CA GLU A 187 15.02 16.38 -6.91
C GLU A 187 14.86 15.14 -7.81
N TYR A 188 14.65 13.99 -7.18
CA TYR A 188 14.58 12.70 -7.87
C TYR A 188 13.15 12.27 -8.21
N PHE A 189 12.18 12.51 -7.33
CA PHE A 189 10.82 11.97 -7.44
C PHE A 189 9.86 12.94 -8.12
N ASP A 190 8.99 12.39 -8.99
CA ASP A 190 7.87 13.14 -9.59
C ASP A 190 6.75 13.38 -8.56
N ALA A 191 6.58 12.43 -7.64
CA ALA A 191 5.61 12.52 -6.58
C ALA A 191 6.11 11.93 -5.27
N ILE A 192 5.66 12.49 -4.15
CA ILE A 192 5.98 12.00 -2.81
C ILE A 192 4.71 11.94 -1.98
N LEU A 193 4.51 10.82 -1.31
CA LEU A 193 3.52 10.65 -0.27
C LEU A 193 4.23 10.62 1.09
N LEU A 194 3.95 11.61 1.93
CA LEU A 194 4.35 11.66 3.31
C LEU A 194 3.12 11.52 4.21
N ASP A 195 2.73 10.26 4.48
CA ASP A 195 1.77 9.95 5.54
C ASP A 195 2.55 9.90 6.85
N ALA A 196 2.62 11.07 7.51
CA ALA A 196 3.59 11.31 8.56
C ALA A 196 3.25 10.58 9.86
N PRO A 197 4.25 10.11 10.63
CA PRO A 197 4.01 9.68 12.00
C PRO A 197 3.39 10.83 12.78
N CYS A 198 2.33 10.56 13.55
CA CYS A 198 1.54 11.57 14.21
C CYS A 198 0.99 11.08 15.55
N SER A 199 0.38 11.99 16.33
CA SER A 199 -0.23 11.66 17.63
C SER A 199 -1.45 10.73 17.55
N GLY A 200 -2.07 10.60 16.38
CA GLY A 200 -3.15 9.63 16.13
C GLY A 200 -4.49 10.01 16.76
N GLU A 201 -4.78 11.28 16.95
CA GLU A 201 -6.05 11.76 17.52
C GLU A 201 -7.28 11.32 16.73
N GLY A 202 -7.13 11.11 15.43
CA GLY A 202 -8.21 10.69 14.54
C GLY A 202 -8.56 9.20 14.60
N VAL A 203 -7.71 8.34 15.19
CA VAL A 203 -7.90 6.88 15.16
C VAL A 203 -8.57 6.31 16.41
N VAL A 204 -9.15 7.14 17.27
CA VAL A 204 -9.78 6.74 18.54
C VAL A 204 -10.90 5.71 18.39
N ARG A 205 -11.57 5.68 17.25
CA ARG A 205 -12.62 4.70 16.93
C ARG A 205 -12.07 3.29 16.68
N LYS A 206 -10.82 3.21 16.19
CA LYS A 206 -10.13 1.96 15.88
C LYS A 206 -9.27 1.49 17.04
N ASP A 207 -8.60 2.42 17.69
CA ASP A 207 -7.73 2.18 18.84
C ASP A 207 -8.13 3.08 20.02
N PRO A 208 -8.94 2.58 20.95
CA PRO A 208 -9.34 3.33 22.16
C PRO A 208 -8.15 3.76 23.02
N ALA A 209 -6.98 3.10 22.90
CA ALA A 209 -5.79 3.45 23.64
C ALA A 209 -4.95 4.54 22.97
N ALA A 210 -5.31 5.00 21.76
CA ALA A 210 -4.58 6.04 21.02
C ALA A 210 -4.35 7.32 21.85
N MET A 211 -5.29 7.65 22.74
CA MET A 211 -5.20 8.84 23.60
C MET A 211 -4.46 8.62 24.92
N SER A 212 -3.96 7.42 25.22
CA SER A 212 -3.36 7.09 26.53
C SER A 212 -2.09 7.86 26.85
N HIS A 213 -1.37 8.30 25.82
CA HIS A 213 -0.13 9.10 25.94
C HIS A 213 -0.26 10.49 25.30
N TRP A 214 -1.48 10.93 25.07
CA TRP A 214 -1.72 12.24 24.48
C TRP A 214 -1.33 13.36 25.45
N SER A 215 -0.51 14.32 24.98
CA SER A 215 -0.14 15.54 25.70
C SER A 215 0.31 16.62 24.71
N GLN A 216 0.25 17.87 25.11
CA GLN A 216 0.75 19.00 24.32
C GLN A 216 2.25 18.91 24.05
N GLU A 217 3.04 18.38 25.02
CA GLU A 217 4.47 18.16 24.86
C GLU A 217 4.75 17.12 23.75
N SER A 218 4.06 15.98 23.78
CA SER A 218 4.23 14.94 22.76
C SER A 218 3.83 15.43 21.36
N ILE A 219 2.81 16.26 21.25
CA ILE A 219 2.40 16.89 19.97
C ILE A 219 3.51 17.79 19.41
N THR A 220 4.17 18.56 20.27
CA THR A 220 5.25 19.46 19.86
C THR A 220 6.45 18.67 19.32
N ASP A 221 6.88 17.64 20.03
CA ASP A 221 8.01 16.77 19.61
C ASP A 221 7.73 16.04 18.28
N ILE A 222 6.49 15.58 18.11
CA ILE A 222 6.06 14.93 16.87
C ILE A 222 6.02 15.96 15.73
N ALA A 223 5.52 17.16 15.96
CA ALA A 223 5.46 18.23 14.95
C ALA A 223 6.86 18.63 14.46
N ASP A 224 7.86 18.65 15.34
CA ASP A 224 9.26 18.91 14.94
C ASP A 224 9.81 17.78 14.06
N THR A 225 9.51 16.53 14.39
CA THR A 225 9.85 15.39 13.53
C THR A 225 9.17 15.49 12.16
N GLN A 226 7.91 15.91 12.12
CA GLN A 226 7.17 16.09 10.87
C GLN A 226 7.74 17.22 10.01
N ARG A 227 8.22 18.32 10.62
CA ARG A 227 8.93 19.40 9.91
C ARG A 227 10.20 18.91 9.25
N ASP A 228 11.00 18.11 9.96
CA ASP A 228 12.20 17.51 9.39
C ASP A 228 11.88 16.57 8.22
N LEU A 229 10.84 15.75 8.35
CA LEU A 229 10.40 14.81 7.31
C LEU A 229 9.89 15.53 6.06
N ILE A 230 9.01 16.53 6.23
CA ILE A 230 8.46 17.27 5.09
C ILE A 230 9.53 18.10 4.37
N LEU A 231 10.51 18.63 5.11
CA LEU A 231 11.65 19.33 4.55
C LEU A 231 12.49 18.40 3.67
N SER A 232 12.86 17.22 4.20
CA SER A 232 13.61 16.22 3.43
C SER A 232 12.83 15.76 2.19
N ALA A 233 11.55 15.47 2.33
CA ALA A 233 10.69 15.09 1.22
C ALA A 233 10.62 16.19 0.14
N PHE A 234 10.50 17.46 0.53
CA PHE A 234 10.48 18.57 -0.40
C PHE A 234 11.78 18.72 -1.21
N HIS A 235 12.94 18.49 -0.57
CA HIS A 235 14.22 18.46 -1.28
C HIS A 235 14.34 17.28 -2.25
N ALA A 236 13.74 16.13 -1.95
CA ALA A 236 13.71 14.96 -2.81
C ALA A 236 12.73 15.08 -3.98
N LEU A 237 11.80 16.02 -3.94
CA LEU A 237 10.79 16.27 -4.96
C LEU A 237 11.40 17.08 -6.11
N LYS A 238 11.14 16.68 -7.37
CA LYS A 238 11.50 17.44 -8.57
C LYS A 238 10.74 18.78 -8.62
N PRO A 239 11.31 19.84 -9.24
CA PRO A 239 10.52 20.97 -9.70
C PRO A 239 9.41 20.48 -10.64
N GLY A 240 8.19 21.00 -10.45
CA GLY A 240 6.97 20.51 -11.10
C GLY A 240 6.32 19.29 -10.43
N GLY A 241 7.03 18.62 -9.51
CA GLY A 241 6.53 17.47 -8.79
C GLY A 241 5.47 17.81 -7.74
N VAL A 242 4.72 16.80 -7.31
CA VAL A 242 3.63 16.91 -6.36
C VAL A 242 3.93 16.13 -5.09
N MET A 243 3.60 16.72 -3.92
CA MET A 243 3.67 16.03 -2.64
C MET A 243 2.33 16.06 -1.93
N ILE A 244 1.99 14.92 -1.34
CA ILE A 244 0.89 14.82 -0.37
C ILE A 244 1.49 14.73 1.02
N TYR A 245 1.07 15.62 1.90
CA TYR A 245 1.29 15.54 3.33
C TYR A 245 -0.01 15.12 4.00
N SER A 246 0.01 14.04 4.77
CA SER A 246 -1.17 13.55 5.47
C SER A 246 -0.85 13.06 6.87
N THR A 247 -1.84 13.09 7.74
CA THR A 247 -1.79 12.56 9.10
C THR A 247 -3.14 11.97 9.49
N CYS A 248 -3.14 11.03 10.43
CA CYS A 248 -4.35 10.58 11.09
C CYS A 248 -4.58 11.32 12.42
N THR A 249 -4.23 12.59 12.48
CA THR A 249 -4.47 13.46 13.65
C THR A 249 -5.27 14.69 13.29
N LEU A 250 -5.78 15.42 14.28
CA LEU A 250 -6.71 16.51 14.08
C LEU A 250 -6.15 17.90 14.49
N ASN A 251 -5.15 17.95 15.37
CA ASN A 251 -4.62 19.21 15.83
C ASN A 251 -3.88 20.01 14.73
N ARG A 252 -3.90 21.33 14.83
CA ARG A 252 -3.27 22.21 13.85
C ARG A 252 -1.75 22.24 13.92
N HIS A 253 -1.15 21.87 15.05
CA HIS A 253 0.31 21.85 15.23
C HIS A 253 0.98 20.86 14.29
N GLU A 254 0.41 19.67 14.17
CA GLU A 254 0.90 18.59 13.31
C GLU A 254 0.42 18.73 11.85
N ASN A 255 -0.60 19.55 11.59
CA ASN A 255 -1.27 19.69 10.31
C ASN A 255 -0.94 21.03 9.63
N GLN A 256 -1.81 22.02 9.74
CA GLN A 256 -1.66 23.32 9.06
C GLN A 256 -0.33 24.01 9.39
N GLN A 257 0.13 23.96 10.64
CA GLN A 257 1.36 24.63 11.04
C GLN A 257 2.61 24.02 10.43
N VAL A 258 2.64 22.70 10.22
CA VAL A 258 3.74 22.02 9.48
C VAL A 258 3.75 22.46 8.02
N CYS A 259 2.58 22.52 7.38
CA CYS A 259 2.44 22.99 6.00
C CYS A 259 2.88 24.46 5.84
N HIS A 260 2.38 25.33 6.69
CA HIS A 260 2.73 26.76 6.67
C HIS A 260 4.21 26.99 6.95
N TRP A 261 4.79 26.21 7.88
CA TRP A 261 6.22 26.27 8.15
C TRP A 261 7.05 25.94 6.90
N LEU A 262 6.71 24.89 6.16
CA LEU A 262 7.41 24.55 4.90
C LEU A 262 7.28 25.66 3.87
N GLN A 263 6.08 26.20 3.68
CA GLN A 263 5.84 27.31 2.72
C GLN A 263 6.65 28.55 3.10
N ALA A 264 6.78 28.83 4.39
CA ALA A 264 7.60 29.96 4.86
C ALA A 264 9.11 29.74 4.62
N GLN A 265 9.60 28.48 4.59
CA GLN A 265 10.98 28.18 4.21
C GLN A 265 11.21 28.40 2.69
N PHE A 266 10.21 28.15 1.85
CA PHE A 266 10.31 28.17 0.39
C PHE A 266 9.13 28.91 -0.24
N PRO A 267 8.95 30.23 0.04
CA PRO A 267 7.75 30.96 -0.41
C PRO A 267 7.61 31.03 -1.93
N ASP A 268 8.73 30.97 -2.67
CA ASP A 268 8.76 31.06 -4.14
C ASP A 268 8.78 29.68 -4.82
N ALA A 269 8.84 28.59 -4.05
CA ALA A 269 8.99 27.23 -4.58
C ALA A 269 7.95 26.24 -4.05
N CYS A 270 7.14 26.60 -3.07
CA CYS A 270 6.13 25.76 -2.45
C CYS A 270 4.74 26.37 -2.64
N GLU A 271 3.91 25.73 -3.44
CA GLU A 271 2.53 26.14 -3.71
C GLU A 271 1.56 25.05 -3.28
N PHE A 272 0.59 25.39 -2.43
CA PHE A 272 -0.49 24.48 -2.07
C PHE A 272 -1.61 24.50 -3.09
N GLU A 273 -2.09 23.32 -3.47
CA GLU A 273 -3.20 23.13 -4.40
C GLU A 273 -4.46 22.70 -3.65
N SER A 274 -5.57 23.37 -3.92
CA SER A 274 -6.84 23.09 -3.26
C SER A 274 -7.41 21.71 -3.61
N LEU A 275 -7.96 21.04 -2.62
CA LEU A 275 -8.62 19.73 -2.72
C LEU A 275 -10.16 19.83 -2.64
N HIS A 276 -10.73 21.05 -2.76
CA HIS A 276 -12.18 21.28 -2.63
C HIS A 276 -13.02 20.49 -3.66
N ASP A 277 -12.43 20.14 -4.79
CA ASP A 277 -13.05 19.43 -5.90
C ASP A 277 -12.55 17.97 -6.06
N LEU A 278 -11.90 17.41 -5.02
CA LEU A 278 -11.35 16.06 -5.08
C LEU A 278 -12.43 14.98 -5.28
N PHE A 279 -13.59 15.17 -4.64
CA PHE A 279 -14.78 14.32 -4.77
C PHE A 279 -16.04 15.14 -4.47
N ALA A 280 -17.20 14.60 -4.76
CA ALA A 280 -18.47 15.24 -4.42
C ALA A 280 -18.58 15.44 -2.89
N ASP A 281 -18.97 16.63 -2.44
CA ASP A 281 -19.05 17.05 -1.04
C ASP A 281 -17.69 17.20 -0.31
N ALA A 282 -16.56 17.26 -1.04
CA ALA A 282 -15.23 17.50 -0.44
C ALA A 282 -15.17 18.85 0.30
N GLU A 283 -15.95 19.84 -0.15
CA GLU A 283 -16.03 21.19 0.45
C GLU A 283 -16.44 21.14 1.93
N ARG A 284 -17.15 20.10 2.39
CA ARG A 284 -17.55 19.95 3.81
C ARG A 284 -16.35 19.75 4.74
N ALA A 285 -15.22 19.28 4.22
CA ALA A 285 -13.98 19.07 4.97
C ALA A 285 -12.85 19.99 4.50
N THR A 286 -13.07 20.84 3.51
CA THR A 286 -12.04 21.73 2.96
C THR A 286 -11.84 22.96 3.85
N THR A 287 -10.58 23.24 4.21
CA THR A 287 -10.19 24.44 4.94
C THR A 287 -10.05 25.65 3.99
N GLU A 288 -9.89 26.86 4.54
CA GLU A 288 -9.64 28.07 3.75
C GLU A 288 -8.36 27.98 2.91
N GLU A 289 -7.37 27.23 3.38
CA GLU A 289 -6.11 26.96 2.66
C GLU A 289 -6.27 25.95 1.52
N GLY A 290 -7.43 25.29 1.42
CA GLY A 290 -7.70 24.26 0.44
C GLY A 290 -7.30 22.86 0.88
N PHE A 291 -6.91 22.65 2.14
CA PHE A 291 -6.61 21.32 2.69
C PHE A 291 -7.88 20.55 3.02
N LEU A 292 -7.82 19.24 3.07
CA LEU A 292 -8.87 18.41 3.67
C LEU A 292 -8.57 18.18 5.15
N HIS A 293 -9.45 18.62 6.01
CA HIS A 293 -9.43 18.39 7.45
C HIS A 293 -10.69 17.64 7.84
N VAL A 294 -10.60 16.30 7.80
CA VAL A 294 -11.73 15.42 7.99
C VAL A 294 -11.93 15.14 9.46
N PHE A 295 -12.99 15.71 10.05
CA PHE A 295 -13.46 15.33 11.38
C PHE A 295 -14.37 14.09 11.28
N PRO A 296 -14.35 13.18 12.27
CA PRO A 296 -15.07 11.89 12.19
C PRO A 296 -16.55 11.97 11.85
N GLN A 297 -17.25 13.00 12.30
CA GLN A 297 -18.70 13.18 12.05
C GLN A 297 -19.04 13.60 10.62
N ILE A 298 -18.08 14.08 9.81
CA ILE A 298 -18.36 14.59 8.46
C ILE A 298 -18.76 13.45 7.52
N TYR A 299 -17.96 12.37 7.51
CA TYR A 299 -18.14 11.23 6.59
C TYR A 299 -18.28 9.89 7.33
N ASP A 300 -18.41 9.91 8.65
CA ASP A 300 -18.43 8.71 9.50
C ASP A 300 -17.20 7.79 9.26
N SER A 301 -16.02 8.40 9.24
CA SER A 301 -14.70 7.78 9.06
C SER A 301 -13.78 8.04 10.26
N GLU A 302 -12.51 7.64 10.18
CA GLU A 302 -11.48 8.18 11.08
C GLU A 302 -11.26 9.68 10.81
N GLY A 303 -10.72 10.40 11.82
CA GLY A 303 -10.23 11.75 11.63
C GLY A 303 -8.95 11.75 10.79
N PHE A 304 -8.83 12.68 9.84
CA PHE A 304 -7.73 12.68 8.89
C PHE A 304 -7.42 14.08 8.35
N PHE A 305 -6.17 14.28 7.97
CA PHE A 305 -5.73 15.52 7.33
C PHE A 305 -4.97 15.22 6.05
N VAL A 306 -5.23 15.99 4.99
CA VAL A 306 -4.53 15.88 3.70
C VAL A 306 -4.26 17.27 3.14
N ALA A 307 -3.00 17.53 2.80
CA ALA A 307 -2.57 18.71 2.04
C ALA A 307 -1.84 18.28 0.77
N ARG A 308 -2.14 18.93 -0.34
CA ARG A 308 -1.46 18.73 -1.62
C ARG A 308 -0.63 19.97 -1.94
N LEU A 309 0.64 19.78 -2.27
CA LEU A 309 1.52 20.86 -2.69
C LEU A 309 2.27 20.51 -3.97
N ARG A 310 2.65 21.56 -4.71
CA ARG A 310 3.53 21.48 -5.88
C ARG A 310 4.83 22.23 -5.58
N LYS A 311 5.95 21.62 -5.95
CA LYS A 311 7.25 22.28 -5.97
C LYS A 311 7.38 23.02 -7.30
N THR A 312 7.43 24.35 -7.28
CA THR A 312 7.44 25.18 -8.51
C THR A 312 8.82 25.55 -9.00
N ALA A 313 9.84 25.42 -8.15
CA ALA A 313 11.23 25.75 -8.49
C ALA A 313 12.22 24.87 -7.70
N SER A 314 13.45 24.77 -8.23
CA SER A 314 14.56 24.15 -7.50
C SER A 314 14.94 24.96 -6.26
N VAL A 315 15.37 24.26 -5.22
CA VAL A 315 15.88 24.84 -3.98
C VAL A 315 17.32 24.43 -3.72
N PRO A 316 18.11 25.19 -2.94
CA PRO A 316 19.48 24.80 -2.61
C PRO A 316 19.54 23.39 -2.02
N PRO A 317 20.45 22.52 -2.48
CA PRO A 317 20.50 21.12 -2.02
C PRO A 317 20.95 21.02 -0.55
N LEU A 318 20.46 19.99 0.12
CA LEU A 318 20.93 19.62 1.45
C LEU A 318 22.37 19.06 1.38
N PRO A 319 23.16 19.17 2.46
CA PRO A 319 24.44 18.48 2.53
C PRO A 319 24.28 16.98 2.28
N ARG A 320 25.27 16.39 1.58
CA ARG A 320 25.25 14.94 1.33
C ARG A 320 25.22 14.15 2.64
N PRO A 321 24.48 13.03 2.68
CA PRO A 321 24.43 12.20 3.89
C PRO A 321 25.82 11.63 4.21
N SER A 322 26.10 11.49 5.50
CA SER A 322 27.39 10.97 6.00
C SER A 322 27.52 9.46 5.97
N TYR A 323 26.45 8.70 5.64
CA TYR A 323 26.48 7.24 5.61
C TYR A 323 27.12 6.71 4.32
N LYS A 324 27.78 5.55 4.42
CA LYS A 324 28.36 4.87 3.27
C LYS A 324 27.30 3.98 2.60
N VAL A 325 26.99 4.24 1.34
CA VAL A 325 26.04 3.42 0.56
C VAL A 325 26.60 2.02 0.29
N GLY A 326 27.93 1.88 0.19
CA GLY A 326 28.58 0.63 -0.19
C GLY A 326 28.54 0.37 -1.70
N LYS A 327 29.10 -0.77 -2.12
CA LYS A 327 29.04 -1.21 -3.51
C LYS A 327 27.66 -1.78 -3.80
N PHE A 328 27.06 -1.39 -4.94
CA PHE A 328 25.81 -1.99 -5.40
C PHE A 328 26.01 -3.47 -5.73
N PRO A 329 25.28 -4.41 -5.12
CA PRO A 329 25.62 -5.83 -5.15
C PRO A 329 25.10 -6.57 -6.37
N PHE A 330 24.37 -5.90 -7.27
CA PHE A 330 23.77 -6.50 -8.46
C PHE A 330 24.48 -6.03 -9.73
N SER A 331 24.39 -6.84 -10.77
CA SER A 331 24.80 -6.50 -12.13
C SER A 331 23.67 -6.81 -13.13
N PRO A 332 23.57 -6.06 -14.24
CA PRO A 332 22.63 -6.41 -15.31
C PRO A 332 22.91 -7.82 -15.85
N VAL A 333 21.87 -8.55 -16.21
CA VAL A 333 22.01 -9.82 -16.93
C VAL A 333 22.43 -9.54 -18.37
N ALA A 334 23.39 -10.31 -18.91
CA ALA A 334 23.85 -10.13 -20.28
C ALA A 334 22.70 -10.39 -21.28
N PRO A 335 22.62 -9.64 -22.40
CA PRO A 335 21.48 -9.71 -23.34
C PRO A 335 21.17 -11.13 -23.85
N LYS A 336 22.19 -11.91 -24.16
CA LYS A 336 22.02 -13.31 -24.62
C LYS A 336 21.38 -14.20 -23.54
N GLU A 337 21.78 -14.01 -22.29
CA GLU A 337 21.23 -14.76 -21.16
C GLU A 337 19.83 -14.25 -20.83
N ALA A 338 19.57 -12.95 -20.92
CA ALA A 338 18.25 -12.36 -20.72
C ALA A 338 17.21 -12.97 -21.68
N ALA A 339 17.57 -13.13 -22.96
CA ALA A 339 16.70 -13.78 -23.94
C ALA A 339 16.39 -15.25 -23.59
N LEU A 340 17.38 -16.00 -23.09
CA LEU A 340 17.17 -17.39 -22.66
C LEU A 340 16.27 -17.48 -21.41
N LEU A 341 16.44 -16.54 -20.48
CA LEU A 341 15.59 -16.42 -19.27
C LEU A 341 14.16 -16.07 -19.63
N ALA A 342 13.94 -15.11 -20.52
CA ALA A 342 12.60 -14.74 -20.97
C ALA A 342 11.90 -15.91 -21.68
N GLN A 343 12.63 -16.67 -22.53
CA GLN A 343 12.09 -17.87 -23.14
C GLN A 343 11.75 -18.96 -22.12
N ALA A 344 12.59 -19.18 -21.11
CA ALA A 344 12.34 -20.16 -20.06
C ALA A 344 11.15 -19.76 -19.18
N ALA A 345 11.04 -18.49 -18.83
CA ALA A 345 9.91 -17.91 -18.08
C ALA A 345 8.61 -18.05 -18.87
N GLY A 346 8.62 -17.69 -20.16
CA GLY A 346 7.45 -17.80 -21.04
C GLY A 346 6.89 -19.23 -21.14
N LYS A 347 7.77 -20.24 -21.13
CA LYS A 347 7.34 -21.67 -21.07
C LYS A 347 6.63 -22.03 -19.76
N GLN A 348 6.87 -21.25 -18.70
CA GLN A 348 6.16 -21.39 -17.43
C GLN A 348 4.96 -20.45 -17.32
N GLY A 349 4.61 -19.71 -18.37
CA GLY A 349 3.54 -18.73 -18.33
C GLY A 349 3.88 -17.45 -17.57
N ILE A 350 5.17 -17.15 -17.36
CA ILE A 350 5.61 -15.93 -16.68
C ILE A 350 6.06 -14.92 -17.74
N HIS A 351 5.47 -13.71 -17.69
CA HIS A 351 5.75 -12.65 -18.66
C HIS A 351 5.92 -11.31 -17.97
N TRP A 352 6.75 -10.44 -18.55
CA TRP A 352 6.91 -9.04 -18.14
C TRP A 352 7.21 -8.16 -19.33
N ASP A 353 6.97 -6.86 -19.20
CA ASP A 353 7.38 -5.86 -20.16
C ASP A 353 8.83 -5.46 -19.87
N GLU A 354 9.75 -5.72 -20.82
CA GLU A 354 11.16 -5.41 -20.70
C GLU A 354 11.44 -3.90 -20.66
N ALA A 355 10.51 -3.06 -21.13
CA ALA A 355 10.61 -1.61 -21.00
C ALA A 355 10.36 -1.14 -19.56
N LEU A 356 9.56 -1.88 -18.79
CA LEU A 356 9.20 -1.54 -17.42
C LEU A 356 10.09 -2.25 -16.39
N LEU A 357 10.46 -3.51 -16.63
CA LEU A 357 11.22 -4.35 -15.71
C LEU A 357 12.48 -4.92 -16.40
N GLN A 358 13.62 -4.69 -15.79
CA GLN A 358 14.93 -5.11 -16.30
C GLN A 358 15.51 -6.25 -15.47
N LEU A 359 16.17 -7.18 -16.14
CA LEU A 359 16.83 -8.35 -15.52
C LEU A 359 18.17 -7.96 -14.89
N TRP A 360 18.27 -8.23 -13.59
CA TRP A 360 19.47 -8.07 -12.78
C TRP A 360 19.81 -9.37 -12.06
N GLN A 361 21.09 -9.52 -11.66
CA GLN A 361 21.57 -10.73 -11.02
C GLN A 361 22.50 -10.43 -9.85
N ARG A 362 22.47 -11.34 -8.88
CA ARG A 362 23.43 -11.43 -7.79
C ARG A 362 23.63 -12.91 -7.44
N ASP A 363 24.85 -13.41 -7.59
CA ASP A 363 25.16 -14.84 -7.41
C ASP A 363 24.25 -15.73 -8.27
N SER A 364 23.51 -16.65 -7.66
CA SER A 364 22.51 -17.50 -8.34
C SER A 364 21.13 -16.84 -8.50
N GLU A 365 20.92 -15.69 -7.89
CA GLU A 365 19.62 -15.01 -7.89
C GLU A 365 19.41 -14.17 -9.14
N ILE A 366 18.21 -14.24 -9.68
CA ILE A 366 17.74 -13.40 -10.79
C ILE A 366 16.57 -12.55 -10.33
N TRP A 367 16.64 -11.28 -10.67
CA TRP A 367 15.70 -10.27 -10.25
C TRP A 367 15.17 -9.46 -11.42
N LEU A 368 13.95 -8.96 -11.28
CA LEU A 368 13.35 -7.95 -12.15
C LEU A 368 13.25 -6.63 -11.37
N PHE A 369 13.98 -5.62 -11.83
CA PHE A 369 14.03 -4.30 -11.23
C PHE A 369 13.25 -3.29 -12.06
N PRO A 370 12.48 -2.38 -11.44
CA PRO A 370 11.85 -1.28 -12.16
C PRO A 370 12.89 -0.45 -12.91
N ALA A 371 12.73 -0.31 -14.23
CA ALA A 371 13.66 0.43 -15.08
C ALA A 371 13.82 1.89 -14.65
N ALA A 372 12.73 2.51 -14.17
CA ALA A 372 12.71 3.90 -13.71
C ALA A 372 13.62 4.18 -12.49
N LEU A 373 14.05 3.14 -11.74
CA LEU A 373 14.92 3.31 -10.57
C LEU A 373 16.43 3.17 -10.86
N THR A 374 16.83 2.86 -12.08
CA THR A 374 18.24 2.55 -12.40
C THR A 374 19.20 3.69 -11.99
N SER A 375 18.78 4.94 -12.14
CA SER A 375 19.57 6.12 -11.75
C SER A 375 19.71 6.34 -10.24
N ALA A 376 18.91 5.66 -9.41
CA ALA A 376 19.02 5.73 -7.95
C ALA A 376 20.02 4.72 -7.38
N PHE A 377 20.43 3.72 -8.18
CA PHE A 377 21.36 2.68 -7.72
C PHE A 377 22.73 3.28 -7.41
N GLY A 378 23.24 2.96 -6.20
CA GLY A 378 24.49 3.54 -5.72
C GLY A 378 24.35 4.87 -4.96
N ASN A 379 23.17 5.51 -4.96
CA ASN A 379 22.91 6.74 -4.21
C ASN A 379 22.26 6.48 -2.85
N ILE A 380 21.49 5.40 -2.74
CA ILE A 380 20.85 4.93 -1.53
C ILE A 380 20.92 3.40 -1.46
N LYS A 381 20.91 2.84 -0.24
CA LYS A 381 20.87 1.40 -0.04
C LYS A 381 19.42 0.91 -0.07
N PHE A 382 19.14 -0.08 -0.91
CA PHE A 382 17.86 -0.76 -0.94
C PHE A 382 17.90 -2.04 -0.11
N SER A 383 16.85 -2.30 0.65
CA SER A 383 16.62 -3.58 1.32
C SER A 383 16.15 -4.64 0.33
N ARG A 384 15.36 -4.20 -0.66
CA ARG A 384 14.81 -5.03 -1.72
C ARG A 384 14.49 -4.16 -2.94
N ILE A 385 14.68 -4.69 -4.14
CA ILE A 385 14.32 -4.00 -5.38
C ILE A 385 13.47 -4.94 -6.24
N GLY A 386 12.26 -4.53 -6.58
CA GLY A 386 11.38 -5.26 -7.48
C GLY A 386 11.07 -6.68 -7.03
N ILE A 387 11.13 -7.62 -7.96
CA ILE A 387 10.73 -9.02 -7.79
C ILE A 387 11.92 -9.96 -7.95
N LYS A 388 12.13 -10.85 -7.01
CA LYS A 388 13.01 -12.01 -7.23
C LYS A 388 12.31 -12.96 -8.19
N LEU A 389 12.85 -13.10 -9.39
CA LEU A 389 12.25 -13.90 -10.46
C LEU A 389 12.52 -15.38 -10.25
N ALA A 390 13.78 -15.73 -10.08
CA ALA A 390 14.22 -17.11 -10.00
C ALA A 390 15.58 -17.28 -9.30
N GLU A 391 15.92 -18.51 -8.99
CA GLU A 391 17.28 -18.95 -8.65
C GLU A 391 17.79 -19.94 -9.70
N ARG A 392 19.07 -19.79 -10.09
CA ARG A 392 19.73 -20.72 -11.01
C ARG A 392 20.12 -22.01 -10.31
N PHE A 393 19.94 -23.12 -11.00
CA PHE A 393 20.42 -24.46 -10.65
C PHE A 393 21.11 -25.07 -11.85
N PRO A 394 21.92 -26.13 -11.66
CA PRO A 394 22.59 -26.83 -12.77
C PRO A 394 21.63 -27.35 -13.84
N LYS A 395 20.37 -27.62 -13.50
CA LYS A 395 19.36 -28.18 -14.42
C LYS A 395 18.23 -27.22 -14.79
N GLY A 396 18.36 -25.91 -14.51
CA GLY A 396 17.34 -24.91 -14.83
C GLY A 396 17.13 -23.86 -13.76
N PHE A 397 15.89 -23.45 -13.60
CA PHE A 397 15.52 -22.35 -12.71
C PHE A 397 14.48 -22.80 -11.68
N ARG A 398 14.58 -22.27 -10.46
CA ARG A 398 13.51 -22.32 -9.47
C ARG A 398 12.80 -20.98 -9.46
N TRP A 399 11.60 -20.94 -10.00
CA TRP A 399 10.77 -19.75 -10.03
C TRP A 399 10.29 -19.40 -8.62
N GLN A 400 10.26 -18.10 -8.32
CA GLN A 400 9.90 -17.62 -6.99
C GLN A 400 8.41 -17.37 -6.89
N HIS A 401 7.83 -17.60 -5.71
CA HIS A 401 6.40 -17.44 -5.44
C HIS A 401 5.89 -16.03 -5.83
N GLU A 402 6.60 -14.98 -5.44
CA GLU A 402 6.21 -13.61 -5.75
C GLU A 402 6.17 -13.30 -7.25
N ALA A 403 7.07 -13.92 -8.03
CA ALA A 403 7.07 -13.77 -9.48
C ALA A 403 5.83 -14.42 -10.10
N ILE A 404 5.41 -15.57 -9.58
CA ILE A 404 4.18 -16.25 -10.03
C ILE A 404 2.97 -15.35 -9.70
N VAL A 405 2.86 -14.88 -8.47
CA VAL A 405 1.71 -14.06 -8.02
C VAL A 405 1.56 -12.77 -8.82
N ALA A 406 2.69 -12.15 -9.22
CA ALA A 406 2.67 -10.87 -9.91
C ALA A 406 2.68 -10.96 -11.45
N LEU A 407 3.27 -12.02 -12.04
CA LEU A 407 3.65 -12.03 -13.45
C LEU A 407 3.14 -13.27 -14.22
N ALA A 408 2.57 -14.27 -13.55
CA ALA A 408 2.10 -15.46 -14.25
C ALA A 408 0.77 -15.19 -14.98
N ASP A 409 0.62 -15.78 -16.16
CA ASP A 409 -0.62 -15.76 -16.91
C ASP A 409 -1.60 -16.78 -16.31
N PRO A 410 -2.77 -16.36 -15.82
CA PRO A 410 -3.78 -17.28 -15.29
C PRO A 410 -4.34 -18.24 -16.34
N ASN A 411 -4.13 -17.97 -17.63
CA ASN A 411 -4.59 -18.79 -18.75
C ASN A 411 -3.46 -19.58 -19.42
N ALA A 412 -2.28 -19.68 -18.82
CA ALA A 412 -1.17 -20.46 -19.33
C ALA A 412 -1.55 -21.97 -19.45
N ASP A 413 -0.91 -22.69 -20.37
CA ASP A 413 -1.17 -24.13 -20.61
C ASP A 413 -1.02 -25.00 -19.35
N ASN A 414 -0.18 -24.59 -18.40
CA ASN A 414 0.03 -25.25 -17.12
C ASN A 414 -0.76 -24.64 -15.96
N ALA A 415 -1.74 -23.76 -16.24
CA ALA A 415 -2.60 -23.20 -15.22
C ALA A 415 -3.61 -24.25 -14.71
N TYR A 416 -3.86 -24.23 -13.40
CA TYR A 416 -4.86 -25.08 -12.75
C TYR A 416 -5.72 -24.24 -11.80
N THR A 417 -7.01 -24.15 -12.11
CA THR A 417 -7.97 -23.38 -11.32
C THR A 417 -8.40 -24.16 -10.08
N LEU A 418 -8.20 -23.56 -8.92
CA LEU A 418 -8.55 -24.14 -7.63
C LEU A 418 -10.05 -23.97 -7.36
N THR A 419 -10.67 -25.05 -6.85
CA THR A 419 -11.95 -24.96 -6.15
C THR A 419 -11.74 -24.32 -4.77
N ASP A 420 -12.81 -23.80 -4.14
CA ASP A 420 -12.74 -23.22 -2.79
C ASP A 420 -12.09 -24.17 -1.78
N ARG A 421 -12.44 -25.45 -1.83
CA ARG A 421 -11.86 -26.48 -0.96
C ARG A 421 -10.34 -26.58 -1.15
N ILE A 422 -9.88 -26.71 -2.39
CA ILE A 422 -8.45 -26.86 -2.69
C ILE A 422 -7.69 -25.54 -2.39
N ALA A 423 -8.30 -24.40 -2.63
CA ALA A 423 -7.72 -23.11 -2.28
C ALA A 423 -7.55 -22.97 -0.75
N CYS A 424 -8.53 -23.40 0.05
CA CYS A 424 -8.38 -23.47 1.51
C CYS A 424 -7.20 -24.37 1.90
N GLU A 425 -7.09 -25.57 1.34
CA GLU A 425 -5.97 -26.49 1.59
C GLU A 425 -4.63 -25.85 1.21
N TRP A 426 -4.58 -25.16 0.05
CA TRP A 426 -3.39 -24.44 -0.41
C TRP A 426 -2.92 -23.39 0.60
N PHE A 427 -3.81 -22.48 1.01
CA PHE A 427 -3.46 -21.43 1.95
C PHE A 427 -3.24 -21.94 3.38
N GLN A 428 -3.74 -23.14 3.71
CA GLN A 428 -3.44 -23.83 4.96
C GLN A 428 -2.12 -24.62 4.92
N GLY A 429 -1.38 -24.59 3.81
CA GLY A 429 -0.12 -25.31 3.67
C GLY A 429 -0.26 -26.83 3.50
N LYS A 430 -1.45 -27.32 3.14
CA LYS A 430 -1.76 -28.75 2.99
C LYS A 430 -1.59 -29.21 1.54
N ASP A 431 -1.15 -30.45 1.35
CA ASP A 431 -1.23 -31.12 0.04
C ASP A 431 -2.69 -31.38 -0.33
N SER A 432 -3.02 -31.29 -1.62
CA SER A 432 -4.38 -31.49 -2.14
C SER A 432 -4.46 -32.69 -3.08
N TYR A 433 -5.63 -33.30 -3.10
CA TYR A 433 -5.93 -34.48 -3.92
C TYR A 433 -7.15 -34.19 -4.81
N PRO A 434 -6.93 -33.49 -5.94
CA PRO A 434 -8.04 -33.11 -6.83
C PRO A 434 -8.52 -34.31 -7.68
N GLU A 435 -9.81 -34.30 -8.01
CA GLU A 435 -10.44 -35.17 -8.99
C GLU A 435 -11.27 -34.33 -9.97
N PRO A 436 -10.98 -34.36 -11.30
CA PRO A 436 -9.88 -35.07 -11.95
C PRO A 436 -8.51 -34.48 -11.66
N LEU A 437 -7.48 -35.30 -11.81
CA LEU A 437 -6.09 -34.89 -11.64
C LEU A 437 -5.67 -33.90 -12.77
N PRO A 438 -4.98 -32.79 -12.46
CA PRO A 438 -4.41 -31.92 -13.48
C PRO A 438 -3.26 -32.60 -14.24
N ALA A 439 -2.72 -31.93 -15.27
CA ALA A 439 -1.53 -32.38 -15.99
C ALA A 439 -0.34 -32.59 -15.05
N ALA A 440 0.58 -33.53 -15.42
CA ALA A 440 1.79 -33.77 -14.62
C ALA A 440 2.78 -32.59 -14.77
N GLY A 441 3.56 -32.33 -13.71
CA GLY A 441 4.60 -31.28 -13.73
C GLY A 441 4.31 -30.11 -12.83
N GLU A 442 4.91 -28.97 -13.16
CA GLU A 442 4.68 -27.70 -12.46
C GLU A 442 3.39 -27.05 -12.94
N LEU A 443 2.62 -26.54 -11.99
CA LEU A 443 1.31 -25.94 -12.22
C LEU A 443 1.29 -24.54 -11.65
N ILE A 444 0.83 -23.56 -12.43
CA ILE A 444 0.39 -22.26 -11.93
C ILE A 444 -0.98 -22.47 -11.31
N LEU A 445 -1.05 -22.32 -9.99
CA LEU A 445 -2.34 -22.39 -9.29
C LEU A 445 -3.05 -21.05 -9.40
N THR A 446 -4.31 -21.08 -9.80
CA THR A 446 -5.15 -19.88 -9.93
C THR A 446 -6.40 -20.01 -9.06
N TYR A 447 -6.84 -18.89 -8.49
CA TYR A 447 -8.11 -18.74 -7.80
C TYR A 447 -8.79 -17.47 -8.28
N GLN A 448 -10.05 -17.57 -8.71
CA GLN A 448 -10.79 -16.43 -9.31
C GLN A 448 -9.99 -15.72 -10.41
N ASN A 449 -9.47 -16.50 -11.35
CA ASN A 449 -8.63 -16.03 -12.47
C ASN A 449 -7.36 -15.24 -12.04
N THR A 450 -6.86 -15.53 -10.84
CA THR A 450 -5.68 -14.84 -10.27
C THR A 450 -4.63 -15.88 -9.85
N PRO A 451 -3.36 -15.76 -10.27
CA PRO A 451 -2.29 -16.65 -9.83
C PRO A 451 -2.07 -16.53 -8.32
N VAL A 452 -2.02 -17.65 -7.64
CA VAL A 452 -1.84 -17.73 -6.18
C VAL A 452 -0.61 -18.54 -5.76
N GLY A 453 0.10 -19.12 -6.72
CA GLY A 453 1.36 -19.79 -6.48
C GLY A 453 1.71 -20.82 -7.55
N LEU A 454 2.91 -21.40 -7.39
CA LEU A 454 3.42 -22.50 -8.20
C LEU A 454 3.43 -23.77 -7.36
N ALA A 455 2.84 -24.84 -7.86
CA ALA A 455 2.88 -26.15 -7.23
C ALA A 455 3.37 -27.21 -8.19
N LYS A 456 3.62 -28.40 -7.69
CA LYS A 456 4.00 -29.54 -8.52
C LYS A 456 3.05 -30.71 -8.28
N ARG A 457 2.48 -31.26 -9.36
CA ARG A 457 1.78 -32.51 -9.29
C ARG A 457 2.78 -33.66 -9.15
N ILE A 458 2.64 -34.43 -8.09
CA ILE A 458 3.44 -35.66 -7.82
C ILE A 458 2.45 -36.80 -7.59
N SER A 459 2.47 -37.79 -8.51
CA SER A 459 1.51 -38.91 -8.49
C SER A 459 0.06 -38.41 -8.45
N SER A 460 -0.68 -38.73 -7.38
CA SER A 460 -2.10 -38.40 -7.19
C SER A 460 -2.35 -37.10 -6.43
N ARG A 461 -1.31 -36.29 -6.13
CA ARG A 461 -1.45 -35.08 -5.31
C ARG A 461 -0.80 -33.88 -5.94
N ILE A 462 -1.30 -32.73 -5.58
CA ILE A 462 -0.63 -31.42 -5.73
C ILE A 462 0.15 -31.19 -4.44
N LYS A 463 1.48 -31.18 -4.55
CA LYS A 463 2.35 -30.87 -3.41
C LYS A 463 2.30 -29.40 -3.09
N ASN A 464 1.99 -29.06 -1.84
CA ASN A 464 2.00 -27.69 -1.38
C ASN A 464 3.44 -27.14 -1.30
N SER A 465 3.64 -25.97 -1.88
CA SER A 465 4.91 -25.24 -1.88
C SER A 465 4.73 -23.76 -1.48
N LEU A 466 3.59 -23.42 -0.88
CA LEU A 466 3.35 -22.08 -0.33
C LEU A 466 4.43 -21.76 0.72
N PRO A 467 5.09 -20.59 0.65
CA PRO A 467 6.02 -20.15 1.68
C PRO A 467 5.37 -20.21 3.07
N ARG A 468 6.10 -20.70 4.06
CA ARG A 468 5.55 -20.97 5.40
C ARG A 468 5.01 -19.73 6.11
N ASP A 469 5.59 -18.59 5.86
CA ASP A 469 5.15 -17.28 6.39
C ASP A 469 3.80 -16.81 5.81
N LEU A 470 3.39 -17.39 4.67
CA LEU A 470 2.09 -17.12 4.03
C LEU A 470 0.99 -18.11 4.44
N VAL A 471 1.32 -19.21 5.13
CA VAL A 471 0.35 -20.19 5.61
C VAL A 471 -0.60 -19.57 6.63
N ARG A 472 -1.90 -19.85 6.47
CA ARG A 472 -2.99 -19.35 7.34
C ARG A 472 -3.94 -20.49 7.70
N ASP A 473 -3.85 -20.98 8.93
CA ASP A 473 -4.72 -22.07 9.43
C ASP A 473 -6.21 -21.72 9.38
N GLY A 474 -6.54 -20.44 9.48
CA GLY A 474 -7.91 -19.93 9.41
C GLY A 474 -8.40 -19.58 8.00
N ALA A 475 -7.67 -19.96 6.94
CA ALA A 475 -8.10 -19.72 5.57
C ALA A 475 -9.46 -20.39 5.30
N ALA A 476 -10.41 -19.63 4.78
CA ALA A 476 -11.76 -20.06 4.53
C ALA A 476 -12.37 -19.32 3.34
N SER A 477 -13.31 -19.94 2.63
CA SER A 477 -14.15 -19.24 1.65
C SER A 477 -15.01 -18.21 2.35
N ALA A 478 -15.24 -17.07 1.70
CA ALA A 478 -16.22 -16.09 2.17
C ALA A 478 -17.66 -16.58 1.99
N GLN A 479 -17.89 -17.53 1.08
CA GLN A 479 -19.14 -18.28 1.01
C GLN A 479 -19.23 -19.31 2.14
N PRO A 480 -20.39 -19.49 2.79
CA PRO A 480 -20.63 -20.68 3.58
C PRO A 480 -20.40 -21.88 2.69
N LEU A 481 -19.47 -22.76 3.06
CA LEU A 481 -19.29 -24.04 2.36
C LEU A 481 -20.67 -24.71 2.30
N SER A 482 -21.24 -24.87 1.11
CA SER A 482 -22.43 -25.67 0.91
C SER A 482 -22.11 -27.02 1.54
N LYS A 483 -22.93 -27.44 2.49
CA LYS A 483 -22.86 -28.79 3.04
C LYS A 483 -23.25 -29.73 1.88
N GLU A 484 -22.23 -30.22 1.13
CA GLU A 484 -22.38 -31.42 0.33
C GLU A 484 -22.41 -32.64 1.24
#